data_c9785d380417f0c778ba285c9cebeccf
#
_entry.id   c9785d380417f0c778ba285c9cebeccf
#
_cell.length_a   1.000
_cell.length_b   1.000
_cell.length_c   1.000
_cell.angle_alpha   90.00
_cell.angle_beta   90.00
_cell.angle_gamma   90.00
#
_symmetry.space_group_name_H-M   'P 1'
#
loop_
_entity.id
_entity.type
_entity.pdbx_description
1 polymer ?
#
loop_
_entity_poly.entity_id
_entity_poly.type
_entity_poly.pdbx_seq_one_letter_code
_entity_poly.pdbx_strand_id
1 'polypeptide(L)'
;LFSLRFVAHSEVGRVRKNNQDAGYASPNMLLVTDGMGGAAAGDLASAVASTEAARSDVRAADGEEMLERIAGMMARTNAKLSDLIDDDLELDGMGTTFCGALFNGTQFGIGHIGDSRGYLLRDGELTQLTHDHSWVQSLIDEGKITPAQAAVHPHRSLILKVLNGQAAFEPDLDLLDAQLGDRVMFCSDGLSGLVDDATMAELLATDDLEAAAAGLAHTANANGGHDNITVVIGEVVPQDDELDAAAPLLVGSATEVSIPRTGAASDKGPKYPTPSAPEPETTADHDAAEVARYAPQEQRRRWPGIALSILAILLVLGLGGWGLVSYGQSRYYVAVDDAGYVALYNGVPGNVLGVSLNRLVSSTDIPVSNLPRFYQRAVDATITVPDEAAGESTTTELRALAERCMEVRAERANATPDPTPTVPGLPTSSLLATASPTTSPLPDPAPTPGLLRPTTLGTPTADAEEADPEAC
;
A
#
# COMPACT_ATOMS: atom_id res chain seq x y z
N LEU A 1 -22.38 33.60 12.06
CA LEU A 1 -21.14 32.93 12.44
C LEU A 1 -21.47 31.80 13.40
N PHE A 2 -20.68 30.77 13.34
CA PHE A 2 -20.72 29.63 14.26
C PHE A 2 -19.45 29.60 15.10
N SER A 3 -19.49 28.90 16.22
CA SER A 3 -18.34 28.52 17.03
C SER A 3 -18.08 27.02 16.91
N LEU A 4 -16.91 26.60 17.30
CA LEU A 4 -16.49 25.21 17.28
C LEU A 4 -16.29 24.68 18.69
N ARG A 5 -17.07 23.67 19.09
CA ARG A 5 -16.80 22.87 20.28
C ARG A 5 -15.84 21.74 19.86
N PHE A 6 -14.78 21.49 20.58
CA PHE A 6 -13.74 20.58 20.14
C PHE A 6 -13.19 19.71 21.26
N VAL A 7 -12.65 18.58 20.86
CA VAL A 7 -11.93 17.62 21.71
C VAL A 7 -10.77 17.01 20.92
N ALA A 8 -9.71 16.62 21.62
CA ALA A 8 -8.60 15.87 21.09
C ALA A 8 -8.24 14.71 22.02
N HIS A 9 -8.06 13.52 21.48
CA HIS A 9 -7.67 12.32 22.20
C HIS A 9 -6.56 11.60 21.44
N SER A 10 -5.53 11.15 22.16
CA SER A 10 -4.42 10.39 21.57
C SER A 10 -3.88 9.39 22.57
N GLU A 11 -3.64 8.15 22.10
CA GLU A 11 -3.08 7.09 22.93
C GLU A 11 -2.18 6.15 22.11
N VAL A 12 -1.26 5.47 22.81
CA VAL A 12 -0.21 4.62 22.20
C VAL A 12 -0.79 3.39 21.51
N GLY A 13 -2.00 2.94 21.91
CA GLY A 13 -2.53 1.65 21.51
C GLY A 13 -1.92 0.49 22.33
N ARG A 14 -2.14 -0.75 21.86
CA ARG A 14 -1.72 -1.95 22.63
C ARG A 14 -0.39 -2.54 22.21
N VAL A 15 0.10 -2.22 21.01
CA VAL A 15 1.26 -2.87 20.39
C VAL A 15 2.48 -1.96 20.32
N ARG A 16 2.26 -0.69 20.07
CA ARG A 16 3.35 0.31 19.96
C ARG A 16 3.96 0.59 21.34
N LYS A 17 5.18 1.09 21.38
CA LYS A 17 5.91 1.41 22.62
C LYS A 17 5.89 2.90 22.93
N ASN A 18 5.75 3.74 21.93
CA ASN A 18 5.69 5.19 21.98
C ASN A 18 4.56 5.69 21.11
N ASN A 19 4.14 6.91 21.34
CA ASN A 19 3.17 7.58 20.52
C ASN A 19 3.88 8.42 19.46
N GLN A 20 3.68 8.08 18.19
CA GLN A 20 4.21 8.81 17.04
C GLN A 20 3.16 9.71 16.39
N ASP A 21 1.91 9.65 16.86
CA ASP A 21 0.86 10.57 16.45
C ASP A 21 0.90 11.87 17.26
N ALA A 22 0.41 12.94 16.68
CA ALA A 22 0.03 14.15 17.41
C ALA A 22 -1.31 14.69 16.92
N GLY A 23 -2.01 15.38 17.81
CA GLY A 23 -3.26 16.07 17.51
C GLY A 23 -3.28 17.49 18.05
N TYR A 24 -3.98 18.37 17.36
CA TYR A 24 -4.22 19.74 17.76
C TYR A 24 -5.68 20.11 17.53
N ALA A 25 -6.30 20.72 18.53
CA ALA A 25 -7.65 21.24 18.44
C ALA A 25 -7.75 22.63 19.07
N SER A 26 -8.44 23.54 18.41
CA SER A 26 -8.69 24.91 18.87
C SER A 26 -10.01 25.44 18.32
N PRO A 27 -10.46 26.63 18.72
CA PRO A 27 -11.62 27.29 18.11
C PRO A 27 -11.52 27.46 16.57
N ASN A 28 -10.32 27.48 16.01
CA ASN A 28 -10.10 27.77 14.59
C ASN A 28 -9.43 26.63 13.82
N MET A 29 -9.01 25.53 14.48
CA MET A 29 -8.25 24.48 13.83
C MET A 29 -8.47 23.12 14.47
N LEU A 30 -8.59 22.09 13.62
CA LEU A 30 -8.55 20.68 13.99
C LEU A 30 -7.46 20.00 13.13
N LEU A 31 -6.57 19.23 13.74
CA LEU A 31 -5.47 18.58 13.03
C LEU A 31 -5.05 17.26 13.69
N VAL A 32 -4.78 16.27 12.86
CA VAL A 32 -4.09 15.03 13.21
C VAL A 32 -2.86 14.88 12.31
N THR A 33 -1.77 14.46 12.91
CA THR A 33 -0.51 14.16 12.23
C THR A 33 0.01 12.81 12.72
N ASP A 34 0.22 11.87 11.81
CA ASP A 34 0.70 10.52 12.07
C ASP A 34 2.15 10.43 11.62
N GLY A 35 3.04 10.17 12.55
CA GLY A 35 4.46 10.19 12.34
C GLY A 35 5.00 8.83 11.93
N MET A 36 5.78 8.81 10.86
CA MET A 36 6.42 7.62 10.34
C MET A 36 7.95 7.75 10.31
N GLY A 37 8.64 6.62 10.39
CA GLY A 37 10.11 6.57 10.38
C GLY A 37 10.65 5.62 11.44
N GLY A 38 11.96 5.35 11.46
CA GLY A 38 12.58 4.45 12.44
C GLY A 38 12.36 4.90 13.88
N ALA A 39 12.81 4.12 14.87
CA ALA A 39 12.41 4.05 16.29
C ALA A 39 12.33 5.37 17.12
N ALA A 40 12.71 6.53 16.58
CA ALA A 40 12.68 7.81 17.30
C ALA A 40 12.44 9.03 16.39
N ALA A 41 12.00 8.84 15.15
CA ALA A 41 11.92 9.93 14.20
C ALA A 41 10.47 10.30 13.81
N GLY A 42 9.52 9.35 13.90
CA GLY A 42 8.11 9.61 13.60
C GLY A 42 7.47 10.55 14.62
N ASP A 43 7.73 10.36 15.92
CA ASP A 43 7.24 11.23 16.99
C ASP A 43 7.76 12.67 16.86
N LEU A 44 9.00 12.85 16.41
CA LEU A 44 9.55 14.17 16.12
C LEU A 44 8.86 14.80 14.91
N ALA A 45 8.62 14.03 13.84
CA ALA A 45 8.00 14.56 12.62
C ALA A 45 6.56 15.04 12.87
N SER A 46 5.73 14.24 13.55
CA SER A 46 4.36 14.62 13.91
C SER A 46 4.31 15.78 14.90
N ALA A 47 5.23 15.80 15.88
CA ALA A 47 5.35 16.92 16.82
C ALA A 47 5.73 18.23 16.12
N VAL A 48 6.62 18.20 15.11
CA VAL A 48 6.96 19.37 14.29
C VAL A 48 5.73 19.89 13.56
N ALA A 49 4.96 19.00 12.92
CA ALA A 49 3.78 19.40 12.16
C ALA A 49 2.70 20.03 13.06
N SER A 50 2.34 19.38 14.16
CA SER A 50 1.34 19.89 15.10
C SER A 50 1.78 21.16 15.82
N THR A 51 3.08 21.31 16.14
CA THR A 51 3.61 22.54 16.73
C THR A 51 3.62 23.70 15.75
N GLU A 52 3.96 23.45 14.48
CA GLU A 52 3.92 24.50 13.43
C GLU A 52 2.48 24.95 13.17
N ALA A 53 1.53 24.02 13.19
CA ALA A 53 0.09 24.32 13.11
C ALA A 53 -0.37 25.18 14.29
N ALA A 54 -0.02 24.81 15.52
CA ALA A 54 -0.36 25.57 16.72
C ALA A 54 0.18 27.01 16.71
N ARG A 55 1.39 27.21 16.15
CA ARG A 55 1.98 28.56 15.96
C ARG A 55 1.25 29.40 14.92
N SER A 56 0.61 28.74 13.98
CA SER A 56 -0.07 29.37 12.84
C SER A 56 -1.58 29.50 13.05
N ASP A 57 -2.09 29.12 14.24
CA ASP A 57 -3.50 29.15 14.60
C ASP A 57 -4.01 30.58 14.76
N VAL A 58 -4.52 31.10 13.66
CA VAL A 58 -5.17 32.42 13.58
C VAL A 58 -6.36 32.27 12.65
N ARG A 59 -7.51 32.81 13.08
CA ARG A 59 -8.73 32.81 12.27
C ARG A 59 -8.50 33.50 10.94
N ALA A 60 -8.82 32.81 9.86
CA ALA A 60 -8.75 33.33 8.48
C ALA A 60 -9.99 34.15 8.14
N ALA A 61 -9.87 35.10 7.23
CA ALA A 61 -10.98 35.96 6.83
C ALA A 61 -11.96 35.24 5.88
N ASP A 62 -11.44 34.37 5.00
CA ASP A 62 -12.23 33.65 4.00
C ASP A 62 -11.62 32.27 3.67
N GLY A 63 -12.27 31.57 2.73
CA GLY A 63 -11.87 30.22 2.33
C GLY A 63 -10.52 30.19 1.61
N GLU A 64 -10.22 31.17 0.76
CA GLU A 64 -8.96 31.21 0.01
C GLU A 64 -7.78 31.40 0.96
N GLU A 65 -7.91 32.32 1.92
CA GLU A 65 -6.89 32.51 2.96
C GLU A 65 -6.69 31.24 3.82
N MET A 66 -7.77 30.48 4.12
CA MET A 66 -7.64 29.21 4.84
C MET A 66 -6.76 28.23 4.07
N LEU A 67 -7.01 28.03 2.78
CA LEU A 67 -6.24 27.10 1.95
C LEU A 67 -4.78 27.54 1.80
N GLU A 68 -4.53 28.84 1.60
CA GLU A 68 -3.16 29.39 1.54
C GLU A 68 -2.41 29.16 2.86
N ARG A 69 -3.07 29.37 4.00
CA ARG A 69 -2.46 29.17 5.32
C ARG A 69 -2.13 27.70 5.57
N ILE A 70 -3.02 26.76 5.19
CA ILE A 70 -2.79 25.32 5.31
C ILE A 70 -1.61 24.91 4.44
N ALA A 71 -1.59 25.31 3.17
CA ALA A 71 -0.47 25.04 2.27
C ALA A 71 0.86 25.61 2.83
N GLY A 72 0.81 26.82 3.40
CA GLY A 72 1.94 27.45 4.07
C GLY A 72 2.41 26.69 5.31
N MET A 73 1.49 26.18 6.14
CA MET A 73 1.83 25.32 7.30
C MET A 73 2.53 24.04 6.86
N MET A 74 1.99 23.35 5.87
CA MET A 74 2.61 22.14 5.33
C MET A 74 3.99 22.42 4.75
N ALA A 75 4.15 23.55 4.01
CA ALA A 75 5.44 23.93 3.44
C ALA A 75 6.48 24.23 4.52
N ARG A 76 6.11 24.96 5.58
CA ARG A 76 7.03 25.25 6.70
C ARG A 76 7.37 23.98 7.50
N THR A 77 6.38 23.11 7.73
CA THR A 77 6.60 21.80 8.35
C THR A 77 7.62 21.01 7.53
N ASN A 78 7.38 20.88 6.23
CA ASN A 78 8.26 20.10 5.35
C ASN A 78 9.68 20.68 5.28
N ALA A 79 9.82 22.01 5.22
CA ALA A 79 11.11 22.68 5.29
C ALA A 79 11.83 22.42 6.63
N LYS A 80 11.09 22.46 7.76
CA LYS A 80 11.65 22.16 9.07
C LYS A 80 12.11 20.70 9.20
N LEU A 81 11.39 19.74 8.61
CA LEU A 81 11.82 18.34 8.54
C LEU A 81 13.10 18.21 7.71
N SER A 82 13.20 18.91 6.55
CA SER A 82 14.43 18.96 5.76
C SER A 82 15.62 19.46 6.56
N ASP A 83 15.47 20.60 7.26
CA ASP A 83 16.53 21.17 8.10
C ASP A 83 16.98 20.20 9.20
N LEU A 84 16.05 19.47 9.83
CA LEU A 84 16.36 18.50 10.88
C LEU A 84 17.11 17.28 10.33
N ILE A 85 16.73 16.79 9.14
CA ILE A 85 17.43 15.70 8.46
C ILE A 85 18.83 16.12 8.03
N ASP A 86 18.99 17.35 7.53
CA ASP A 86 20.29 17.90 7.14
C ASP A 86 21.23 18.07 8.35
N ASP A 87 20.69 18.42 9.51
CA ASP A 87 21.45 18.55 10.76
C ASP A 87 21.79 17.19 11.39
N ASP A 88 20.94 16.16 11.20
CA ASP A 88 21.14 14.80 11.74
C ASP A 88 20.61 13.73 10.75
N LEU A 89 21.55 13.12 10.03
CA LEU A 89 21.24 12.08 9.04
C LEU A 89 20.64 10.78 9.65
N GLU A 90 20.64 10.60 10.98
CA GLU A 90 19.94 9.49 11.63
C GLU A 90 18.42 9.67 11.56
N LEU A 91 17.95 10.89 11.26
CA LEU A 91 16.55 11.22 11.03
C LEU A 91 16.08 10.97 9.58
N ASP A 92 16.98 10.57 8.68
CA ASP A 92 16.60 10.28 7.29
C ASP A 92 15.54 9.19 7.22
N GLY A 93 14.50 9.44 6.41
CA GLY A 93 13.32 8.59 6.32
C GLY A 93 12.22 8.92 7.33
N MET A 94 12.38 9.96 8.19
CA MET A 94 11.25 10.45 8.98
C MET A 94 10.26 11.20 8.09
N GLY A 95 9.00 11.13 8.48
CA GLY A 95 7.93 11.87 7.82
C GLY A 95 6.67 11.89 8.68
N THR A 96 5.68 12.60 8.21
CA THR A 96 4.37 12.66 8.88
C THR A 96 3.26 12.92 7.89
N THR A 97 2.07 12.41 8.19
CA THR A 97 0.84 12.85 7.54
C THR A 97 0.47 14.26 8.02
N PHE A 98 -0.46 14.89 7.34
CA PHE A 98 -1.14 16.09 7.78
C PHE A 98 -2.62 15.97 7.35
N CYS A 99 -3.52 15.88 8.29
CA CYS A 99 -4.95 15.75 8.00
C CYS A 99 -5.73 16.65 8.97
N GLY A 100 -6.31 17.73 8.46
CA GLY A 100 -6.99 18.69 9.33
C GLY A 100 -7.69 19.80 8.59
N ALA A 101 -8.29 20.72 9.35
CA ALA A 101 -9.00 21.87 8.81
C ALA A 101 -8.79 23.13 9.63
N LEU A 102 -8.80 24.27 8.96
CA LEU A 102 -9.06 25.58 9.54
C LEU A 102 -10.57 25.88 9.51
N PHE A 103 -11.06 26.56 10.54
CA PHE A 103 -12.45 26.99 10.64
C PHE A 103 -12.53 28.50 10.80
N ASN A 104 -13.34 29.17 9.98
CA ASN A 104 -13.50 30.62 10.04
C ASN A 104 -14.88 31.09 10.59
N GLY A 105 -15.70 30.16 11.08
CA GLY A 105 -17.04 30.44 11.58
C GLY A 105 -18.14 30.26 10.53
N THR A 106 -17.82 29.97 9.28
CA THR A 106 -18.77 29.72 8.18
C THR A 106 -18.35 28.55 7.30
N GLN A 107 -17.05 28.30 7.22
CA GLN A 107 -16.47 27.27 6.35
C GLN A 107 -15.30 26.56 7.06
N PHE A 108 -15.04 25.36 6.61
CA PHE A 108 -13.79 24.63 6.87
C PHE A 108 -12.92 24.66 5.60
N GLY A 109 -11.67 25.11 5.75
CA GLY A 109 -10.62 24.85 4.77
C GLY A 109 -9.91 23.56 5.15
N ILE A 110 -9.99 22.53 4.34
CA ILE A 110 -9.46 21.19 4.61
C ILE A 110 -8.11 21.04 3.92
N GLY A 111 -7.13 20.48 4.62
CA GLY A 111 -5.84 20.11 4.06
C GLY A 111 -5.47 18.68 4.39
N HIS A 112 -4.99 17.95 3.38
CA HIS A 112 -4.70 16.53 3.53
C HIS A 112 -3.45 16.11 2.76
N ILE A 113 -2.59 15.34 3.42
CA ILE A 113 -1.53 14.55 2.82
C ILE A 113 -1.26 13.32 3.71
N GLY A 114 -1.30 12.12 3.14
CA GLY A 114 -1.11 10.86 3.85
C GLY A 114 -2.31 9.93 3.77
N ASP A 115 -2.48 9.08 4.78
CA ASP A 115 -3.58 8.12 4.95
C ASP A 115 -4.35 8.29 6.26
N SER A 116 -4.05 9.33 7.03
CA SER A 116 -4.95 9.85 8.07
C SER A 116 -6.22 10.40 7.41
N ARG A 117 -7.37 10.27 8.05
CA ARG A 117 -8.65 10.57 7.41
C ARG A 117 -9.44 11.66 8.10
N GLY A 118 -10.18 12.43 7.30
CA GLY A 118 -11.19 13.38 7.73
C GLY A 118 -12.59 12.87 7.38
N TYR A 119 -13.53 13.04 8.31
CA TYR A 119 -14.93 12.65 8.17
C TYR A 119 -15.86 13.79 8.57
N LEU A 120 -17.03 13.83 7.95
CA LEU A 120 -18.15 14.69 8.30
C LEU A 120 -19.35 13.83 8.70
N LEU A 121 -19.87 14.04 9.89
CA LEU A 121 -21.20 13.57 10.28
C LEU A 121 -22.18 14.73 10.14
N ARG A 122 -23.10 14.64 9.18
CA ARG A 122 -24.17 15.61 8.91
C ARG A 122 -25.49 14.89 8.75
N ASP A 123 -26.52 15.33 9.43
CA ASP A 123 -27.87 14.72 9.37
C ASP A 123 -27.90 13.20 9.61
N GLY A 124 -26.95 12.69 10.41
CA GLY A 124 -26.81 11.26 10.72
C GLY A 124 -26.08 10.43 9.66
N GLU A 125 -25.58 11.05 8.59
CA GLU A 125 -24.78 10.40 7.56
C GLU A 125 -23.29 10.74 7.75
N LEU A 126 -22.42 9.70 7.79
CA LEU A 126 -20.97 9.85 7.84
C LEU A 126 -20.40 9.82 6.43
N THR A 127 -19.67 10.87 6.08
CA THR A 127 -18.99 10.98 4.79
C THR A 127 -17.49 11.15 5.00
N GLN A 128 -16.65 10.37 4.34
CA GLN A 128 -15.21 10.61 4.30
C GLN A 128 -14.91 11.81 3.40
N LEU A 129 -14.19 12.80 3.96
CA LEU A 129 -13.83 14.06 3.27
C LEU A 129 -12.50 13.96 2.53
N THR A 130 -11.63 13.06 2.94
CA THR A 130 -10.26 12.92 2.41
C THR A 130 -10.12 11.68 1.55
N HIS A 131 -9.14 11.68 0.66
CA HIS A 131 -8.80 10.55 -0.18
C HIS A 131 -7.38 10.08 0.17
N ASP A 132 -7.23 8.82 0.59
CA ASP A 132 -5.95 8.32 1.11
C ASP A 132 -4.85 8.34 0.06
N HIS A 133 -3.69 8.86 0.42
CA HIS A 133 -2.49 8.78 -0.41
C HIS A 133 -1.72 7.47 -0.15
N SER A 134 -2.43 6.34 -0.20
CA SER A 134 -1.86 5.01 0.00
C SER A 134 -1.81 4.21 -1.31
N TRP A 135 -0.90 3.23 -1.36
CA TRP A 135 -0.80 2.35 -2.53
C TRP A 135 -2.06 1.51 -2.72
N VAL A 136 -2.68 1.04 -1.64
CA VAL A 136 -3.92 0.27 -1.74
C VAL A 136 -5.08 1.11 -2.25
N GLN A 137 -5.13 2.40 -1.90
CA GLN A 137 -6.13 3.31 -2.44
C GLN A 137 -5.95 3.50 -3.94
N SER A 138 -4.71 3.64 -4.44
CA SER A 138 -4.47 3.72 -5.88
C SER A 138 -4.94 2.47 -6.64
N LEU A 139 -4.86 1.29 -6.02
CA LEU A 139 -5.40 0.06 -6.61
C LEU A 139 -6.93 0.01 -6.59
N ILE A 140 -7.59 0.61 -5.60
CA ILE A 140 -9.05 0.77 -5.56
C ILE A 140 -9.49 1.70 -6.68
N ASP A 141 -8.82 2.85 -6.85
CA ASP A 141 -9.13 3.85 -7.88
C ASP A 141 -9.00 3.29 -9.30
N GLU A 142 -7.99 2.44 -9.50
CA GLU A 142 -7.79 1.71 -10.75
C GLU A 142 -8.76 0.52 -10.94
N GLY A 143 -9.62 0.24 -9.97
CA GLY A 143 -10.56 -0.89 -9.99
C GLY A 143 -9.90 -2.27 -9.89
N LYS A 144 -8.64 -2.34 -9.42
CA LYS A 144 -7.89 -3.60 -9.31
C LYS A 144 -8.25 -4.40 -8.06
N ILE A 145 -8.60 -3.73 -6.99
CA ILE A 145 -9.05 -4.35 -5.73
C ILE A 145 -10.28 -3.63 -5.17
N THR A 146 -11.04 -4.33 -4.34
CA THR A 146 -12.15 -3.73 -3.59
C THR A 146 -11.67 -3.14 -2.27
N PRO A 147 -12.42 -2.23 -1.61
CA PRO A 147 -12.09 -1.74 -0.27
C PRO A 147 -11.89 -2.86 0.77
N ALA A 148 -12.70 -3.93 0.71
CA ALA A 148 -12.56 -5.08 1.58
C ALA A 148 -11.25 -5.85 1.36
N GLN A 149 -10.76 -5.91 0.13
CA GLN A 149 -9.45 -6.51 -0.18
C GLN A 149 -8.29 -5.60 0.26
N ALA A 150 -8.46 -4.29 0.15
CA ALA A 150 -7.46 -3.31 0.60
C ALA A 150 -7.23 -3.40 2.13
N ALA A 151 -8.29 -3.53 2.91
CA ALA A 151 -8.23 -3.62 4.39
C ALA A 151 -7.34 -4.77 4.90
N VAL A 152 -7.24 -5.87 4.16
CA VAL A 152 -6.41 -7.04 4.51
C VAL A 152 -5.16 -7.18 3.65
N HIS A 153 -4.84 -6.18 2.83
CA HIS A 153 -3.72 -6.24 1.90
C HIS A 153 -2.37 -6.19 2.64
N PRO A 154 -1.35 -7.00 2.25
CA PRO A 154 -0.03 -7.00 2.90
C PRO A 154 0.68 -5.63 2.89
N HIS A 155 0.40 -4.79 1.90
CA HIS A 155 0.98 -3.45 1.72
C HIS A 155 -0.03 -2.33 2.03
N ARG A 156 -1.02 -2.55 2.91
CA ARG A 156 -2.03 -1.53 3.25
C ARG A 156 -1.42 -0.27 3.88
N SER A 157 -0.32 -0.40 4.60
CA SER A 157 0.37 0.72 5.25
C SER A 157 1.46 1.37 4.37
N LEU A 158 1.45 1.15 3.04
CA LEU A 158 2.38 1.82 2.14
C LEU A 158 1.81 3.16 1.70
N ILE A 159 2.33 4.23 2.28
CA ILE A 159 1.92 5.61 1.99
C ILE A 159 2.75 6.15 0.82
N LEU A 160 2.10 6.84 -0.11
CA LEU A 160 2.71 7.37 -1.33
C LEU A 160 3.09 8.85 -1.23
N LYS A 161 2.38 9.62 -0.40
CA LYS A 161 2.63 11.05 -0.19
C LYS A 161 2.60 11.38 1.30
N VAL A 162 3.66 12.04 1.77
CA VAL A 162 3.82 12.51 3.16
C VAL A 162 4.68 13.77 3.19
N LEU A 163 4.70 14.47 4.30
CA LEU A 163 5.70 15.49 4.59
C LEU A 163 6.96 14.80 5.13
N ASN A 164 8.06 14.85 4.40
CA ASN A 164 9.31 14.12 4.73
C ASN A 164 10.58 14.93 4.43
N GLY A 165 10.45 16.25 4.29
CA GLY A 165 11.57 17.13 3.96
C GLY A 165 11.94 17.17 2.48
N GLN A 166 11.32 16.36 1.62
CA GLN A 166 11.58 16.41 0.17
C GLN A 166 10.94 17.65 -0.47
N ALA A 167 11.60 18.21 -1.48
CA ALA A 167 11.17 19.47 -2.10
C ALA A 167 9.81 19.40 -2.81
N ALA A 168 9.41 18.22 -3.29
CA ALA A 168 8.14 18.03 -3.98
C ALA A 168 7.16 17.30 -3.07
N PHE A 169 6.06 17.97 -2.71
CA PHE A 169 4.88 17.37 -2.07
C PHE A 169 3.64 18.07 -2.62
N GLU A 170 2.56 17.33 -2.77
CA GLU A 170 1.30 17.81 -3.34
C GLU A 170 0.17 17.45 -2.37
N PRO A 171 -0.27 18.39 -1.52
CA PRO A 171 -1.42 18.18 -0.63
C PRO A 171 -2.73 18.34 -1.40
N ASP A 172 -3.76 17.68 -0.91
CA ASP A 172 -5.14 17.96 -1.31
C ASP A 172 -5.68 19.09 -0.44
N LEU A 173 -6.35 20.05 -1.09
CA LEU A 173 -6.94 21.21 -0.44
C LEU A 173 -8.40 21.36 -0.90
N ASP A 174 -9.34 21.52 0.05
CA ASP A 174 -10.75 21.64 -0.27
C ASP A 174 -11.47 22.63 0.69
N LEU A 175 -12.66 23.08 0.31
CA LEU A 175 -13.53 23.95 1.11
C LEU A 175 -14.86 23.24 1.39
N LEU A 176 -15.30 23.30 2.64
CA LEU A 176 -16.57 22.76 3.10
C LEU A 176 -17.38 23.86 3.80
N ASP A 177 -18.58 24.14 3.31
CA ASP A 177 -19.50 25.04 4.01
C ASP A 177 -20.01 24.39 5.30
N ALA A 178 -19.83 25.08 6.42
CA ALA A 178 -20.25 24.59 7.72
C ALA A 178 -21.76 24.78 7.93
N GLN A 179 -22.39 23.80 8.56
CA GLN A 179 -23.78 23.83 8.98
C GLN A 179 -23.87 23.58 10.49
N LEU A 180 -24.89 24.15 11.10
CA LEU A 180 -25.15 23.94 12.54
C LEU A 180 -25.38 22.46 12.81
N GLY A 181 -24.66 21.90 13.77
CA GLY A 181 -24.75 20.50 14.16
C GLY A 181 -23.79 19.57 13.37
N ASP A 182 -23.04 20.09 12.40
CA ASP A 182 -21.97 19.31 11.78
C ASP A 182 -20.96 18.84 12.81
N ARG A 183 -20.54 17.58 12.71
CA ARG A 183 -19.38 17.06 13.41
C ARG A 183 -18.31 16.67 12.42
N VAL A 184 -17.16 17.32 12.51
CA VAL A 184 -15.99 17.02 11.71
C VAL A 184 -14.99 16.26 12.56
N MET A 185 -14.51 15.12 12.10
CA MET A 185 -13.54 14.28 12.79
C MET A 185 -12.31 14.06 11.91
N PHE A 186 -11.15 14.24 12.49
CA PHE A 186 -9.87 13.80 11.90
C PHE A 186 -9.26 12.71 12.76
N CYS A 187 -8.70 11.68 12.12
CA CYS A 187 -8.09 10.56 12.84
C CYS A 187 -6.91 9.96 12.09
N SER A 188 -6.00 9.34 12.84
CA SER A 188 -4.94 8.51 12.29
C SER A 188 -5.46 7.16 11.79
N ASP A 189 -4.63 6.42 11.05
CA ASP A 189 -4.95 5.09 10.50
C ASP A 189 -5.19 4.05 11.59
N GLY A 190 -4.63 4.24 12.79
CA GLY A 190 -4.88 3.39 13.96
C GLY A 190 -6.35 3.39 14.42
N LEU A 191 -7.13 4.44 14.09
CA LEU A 191 -8.59 4.41 14.25
C LEU A 191 -9.26 3.83 13.01
N SER A 192 -9.08 4.46 11.85
CA SER A 192 -9.83 4.15 10.63
C SER A 192 -9.52 2.76 10.05
N GLY A 193 -8.38 2.19 10.40
CA GLY A 193 -8.01 0.81 10.05
C GLY A 193 -8.64 -0.26 10.94
N LEU A 194 -9.25 0.11 12.09
CA LEU A 194 -9.76 -0.82 13.10
C LEU A 194 -11.24 -0.63 13.42
N VAL A 195 -11.84 0.51 13.09
CA VAL A 195 -13.25 0.83 13.33
C VAL A 195 -13.92 1.08 11.98
N ASP A 196 -15.04 0.40 11.72
CA ASP A 196 -15.82 0.60 10.50
C ASP A 196 -16.65 1.89 10.54
N ASP A 197 -17.03 2.40 9.37
CA ASP A 197 -17.72 3.67 9.22
C ASP A 197 -19.08 3.72 9.97
N ALA A 198 -19.80 2.60 10.03
CA ALA A 198 -21.09 2.53 10.73
C ALA A 198 -20.91 2.69 12.24
N THR A 199 -19.92 2.03 12.80
CA THR A 199 -19.54 2.16 14.22
C THR A 199 -18.99 3.55 14.52
N MET A 200 -18.18 4.12 13.61
CA MET A 200 -17.70 5.50 13.74
C MET A 200 -18.87 6.48 13.75
N ALA A 201 -19.84 6.34 12.86
CA ALA A 201 -21.03 7.19 12.81
C ALA A 201 -21.85 7.14 14.11
N GLU A 202 -22.07 5.92 14.64
CA GLU A 202 -22.82 5.74 15.91
C GLU A 202 -22.10 6.41 17.09
N LEU A 203 -20.79 6.19 17.22
CA LEU A 203 -20.01 6.76 18.32
C LEU A 203 -19.88 8.28 18.18
N LEU A 204 -19.65 8.78 16.96
CA LEU A 204 -19.55 10.20 16.68
C LEU A 204 -20.89 10.93 16.91
N ALA A 205 -22.02 10.24 16.84
CA ALA A 205 -23.35 10.81 17.13
C ALA A 205 -23.65 10.95 18.64
N THR A 206 -22.76 10.48 19.52
CA THR A 206 -22.91 10.61 20.99
C THR A 206 -22.90 12.09 21.39
N ASP A 207 -23.82 12.53 22.29
CA ASP A 207 -23.99 13.94 22.65
C ASP A 207 -22.71 14.57 23.24
N ASP A 208 -21.96 13.83 24.04
CA ASP A 208 -20.70 14.24 24.66
C ASP A 208 -19.52 13.92 23.73
N LEU A 209 -18.80 14.95 23.26
CA LEU A 209 -17.66 14.80 22.37
C LEU A 209 -16.49 14.06 23.02
N GLU A 210 -16.26 14.24 24.32
CA GLU A 210 -15.20 13.50 25.04
C GLU A 210 -15.53 12.02 25.12
N ALA A 211 -16.79 11.69 25.39
CA ALA A 211 -17.27 10.32 25.39
C ALA A 211 -17.19 9.69 23.97
N ALA A 212 -17.50 10.47 22.92
CA ALA A 212 -17.36 10.04 21.53
C ALA A 212 -15.91 9.70 21.19
N ALA A 213 -14.97 10.61 21.48
CA ALA A 213 -13.54 10.40 21.22
C ALA A 213 -12.98 9.21 22.01
N ALA A 214 -13.29 9.11 23.29
CA ALA A 214 -12.89 7.99 24.14
C ALA A 214 -13.51 6.66 23.69
N GLY A 215 -14.78 6.67 23.26
CA GLY A 215 -15.48 5.49 22.73
C GLY A 215 -14.84 4.96 21.43
N LEU A 216 -14.48 5.86 20.52
CA LEU A 216 -13.78 5.55 19.29
C LEU A 216 -12.42 4.90 19.58
N ALA A 217 -11.60 5.53 20.42
CA ALA A 217 -10.30 5.02 20.79
C ALA A 217 -10.38 3.67 21.52
N HIS A 218 -11.35 3.52 22.45
CA HIS A 218 -11.61 2.26 23.12
C HIS A 218 -11.98 1.14 22.15
N THR A 219 -12.82 1.44 21.15
CA THR A 219 -13.25 0.47 20.14
C THR A 219 -12.08 0.04 19.27
N ALA A 220 -11.24 0.97 18.81
CA ALA A 220 -10.01 0.66 18.07
C ALA A 220 -9.08 -0.25 18.89
N ASN A 221 -8.89 0.05 20.18
CA ASN A 221 -8.11 -0.79 21.09
C ASN A 221 -8.73 -2.18 21.29
N ALA A 222 -10.04 -2.28 21.42
CA ALA A 222 -10.75 -3.56 21.53
C ALA A 222 -10.57 -4.42 20.27
N ASN A 223 -10.49 -3.79 19.09
CA ASN A 223 -10.27 -4.43 17.79
C ASN A 223 -8.78 -4.72 17.49
N GLY A 224 -7.90 -4.54 18.46
CA GLY A 224 -6.49 -4.93 18.37
C GLY A 224 -5.49 -3.88 18.81
N GLY A 225 -5.78 -2.59 18.59
CA GLY A 225 -4.90 -1.48 18.98
C GLY A 225 -3.50 -1.61 18.43
N HIS A 226 -3.38 -1.93 17.13
CA HIS A 226 -2.10 -2.27 16.51
C HIS A 226 -1.18 -1.06 16.32
N ASP A 227 -1.77 0.14 16.31
CA ASP A 227 -1.07 1.39 16.11
C ASP A 227 -1.44 2.43 17.17
N ASN A 228 -0.80 3.60 17.10
CA ASN A 228 -1.21 4.79 17.82
C ASN A 228 -2.59 5.22 17.35
N ILE A 229 -3.42 5.72 18.25
CA ILE A 229 -4.81 6.07 17.97
C ILE A 229 -5.00 7.52 18.34
N THR A 230 -5.21 8.38 17.34
CA THR A 230 -5.44 9.81 17.56
C THR A 230 -6.72 10.24 16.87
N VAL A 231 -7.56 10.96 17.62
CA VAL A 231 -8.86 11.46 17.17
C VAL A 231 -9.00 12.91 17.60
N VAL A 232 -9.37 13.76 16.66
CA VAL A 232 -9.73 15.17 16.91
C VAL A 232 -11.11 15.42 16.34
N ILE A 233 -12.04 15.91 17.16
CA ILE A 233 -13.44 16.14 16.77
C ILE A 233 -13.79 17.60 17.02
N GLY A 234 -14.50 18.21 16.06
CA GLY A 234 -15.13 19.50 16.21
C GLY A 234 -16.62 19.44 15.89
N GLU A 235 -17.44 20.10 16.69
CA GLU A 235 -18.87 20.26 16.47
C GLU A 235 -19.20 21.73 16.22
N VAL A 236 -19.94 21.99 15.15
CA VAL A 236 -20.39 23.33 14.79
C VAL A 236 -21.62 23.69 15.66
N VAL A 237 -21.46 24.68 16.48
CA VAL A 237 -22.50 25.14 17.41
C VAL A 237 -22.87 26.62 17.16
N PRO A 238 -24.01 27.13 17.69
CA PRO A 238 -24.28 28.55 17.64
C PRO A 238 -23.09 29.34 18.20
N GLN A 239 -22.94 30.60 17.74
CA GLN A 239 -21.84 31.46 18.19
C GLN A 239 -21.81 31.57 19.70
N ASP A 240 -20.64 31.33 20.28
CA ASP A 240 -20.37 31.31 21.71
C ASP A 240 -18.97 31.89 21.99
N ASP A 241 -18.92 33.04 22.66
CA ASP A 241 -17.68 33.76 22.94
C ASP A 241 -16.76 32.99 23.91
N GLU A 242 -17.30 32.09 24.77
CA GLU A 242 -16.48 31.26 25.67
C GLU A 242 -15.77 30.18 24.90
N LEU A 243 -16.44 29.54 23.91
CA LEU A 243 -15.82 28.57 23.00
C LEU A 243 -14.79 29.23 22.08
N ASP A 244 -15.08 30.43 21.56
CA ASP A 244 -14.17 31.20 20.72
C ASP A 244 -12.88 31.62 21.47
N ALA A 245 -12.94 31.71 22.80
CA ALA A 245 -11.82 32.04 23.69
C ALA A 245 -11.20 30.79 24.38
N ALA A 246 -11.68 29.58 24.05
CA ALA A 246 -11.22 28.36 24.70
C ALA A 246 -9.72 28.11 24.40
N ALA A 247 -9.02 27.58 25.39
CA ALA A 247 -7.62 27.24 25.24
C ALA A 247 -7.47 26.06 24.28
N PRO A 248 -6.47 26.08 23.39
CA PRO A 248 -6.22 24.96 22.47
C PRO A 248 -5.76 23.71 23.23
N LEU A 249 -6.03 22.55 22.64
CA LEU A 249 -5.59 21.24 23.09
C LEU A 249 -4.47 20.74 22.18
N LEU A 250 -3.41 20.24 22.79
CA LEU A 250 -2.33 19.56 22.10
C LEU A 250 -2.15 18.18 22.73
N VAL A 251 -2.12 17.11 21.92
CA VAL A 251 -2.05 15.72 22.40
C VAL A 251 -1.00 14.92 21.64
N GLY A 252 -0.65 13.76 22.19
CA GLY A 252 0.31 12.82 21.57
C GLY A 252 1.75 13.32 21.64
N SER A 253 2.56 12.94 20.64
CA SER A 253 4.00 13.23 20.58
C SER A 253 4.35 14.70 20.75
N ALA A 254 3.48 15.60 20.31
CA ALA A 254 3.71 17.04 20.41
C ALA A 254 3.76 17.56 21.88
N THR A 255 3.26 16.79 22.84
CA THR A 255 3.39 17.09 24.29
C THR A 255 4.61 16.46 24.94
N GLU A 256 5.22 15.46 24.31
CA GLU A 256 6.29 14.64 24.88
C GLU A 256 7.64 14.93 24.26
N VAL A 257 7.67 15.31 22.97
CA VAL A 257 8.90 15.48 22.20
C VAL A 257 9.35 16.93 22.15
N SER A 258 10.64 17.14 22.48
CA SER A 258 11.28 18.45 22.34
C SER A 258 11.86 18.62 20.94
N ILE A 259 11.34 19.59 20.17
CA ILE A 259 11.81 19.86 18.81
C ILE A 259 13.18 20.58 18.85
N PRO A 260 14.23 19.99 18.23
CA PRO A 260 15.54 20.65 18.15
C PRO A 260 15.49 21.98 17.41
N ARG A 261 16.32 22.93 17.82
CA ARG A 261 16.51 24.18 17.08
C ARG A 261 17.47 23.91 15.91
N THR A 262 17.00 24.09 14.69
CA THR A 262 17.85 24.04 13.48
C THR A 262 18.65 25.30 13.32
N GLY A 263 19.88 25.22 12.79
CA GLY A 263 20.74 26.36 12.52
C GLY A 263 21.44 26.96 13.74
N ALA A 264 21.21 26.46 14.96
CA ALA A 264 22.15 26.66 16.03
C ALA A 264 23.33 25.74 15.72
N ALA A 265 24.53 26.32 15.47
CA ALA A 265 25.77 25.57 15.43
C ALA A 265 25.72 24.57 16.57
N SER A 266 25.74 23.27 16.21
CA SER A 266 25.68 22.17 17.16
C SER A 266 26.63 22.50 18.30
N ASP A 267 26.09 22.73 19.51
CA ASP A 267 26.89 22.89 20.74
C ASP A 267 27.43 21.51 21.22
N LYS A 268 27.57 20.59 20.29
CA LYS A 268 28.50 19.46 20.39
C LYS A 268 29.87 20.07 20.10
N GLY A 269 30.43 20.71 21.13
CA GLY A 269 31.84 21.16 21.12
C GLY A 269 32.70 20.04 20.54
N PRO A 270 33.73 20.37 19.77
CA PRO A 270 34.55 19.38 19.10
C PRO A 270 35.00 18.32 20.10
N LYS A 271 34.79 17.03 19.79
CA LYS A 271 35.29 15.88 20.55
C LYS A 271 36.83 15.80 20.54
N TYR A 272 37.50 16.90 20.28
CA TYR A 272 38.96 17.04 20.32
C TYR A 272 39.35 17.87 21.54
N PRO A 273 40.34 17.41 22.31
CA PRO A 273 40.84 18.18 23.45
C PRO A 273 41.31 19.55 22.92
N THR A 274 40.81 20.62 23.54
CA THR A 274 41.23 21.99 23.27
C THR A 274 42.73 22.06 23.52
N PRO A 275 43.57 22.45 22.53
CA PRO A 275 44.97 22.75 22.80
C PRO A 275 45.01 23.93 23.77
N SER A 276 45.82 23.81 24.81
CA SER A 276 46.16 24.93 25.71
C SER A 276 46.57 26.16 24.89
N ALA A 277 46.20 27.34 25.37
CA ALA A 277 46.55 28.62 24.72
C ALA A 277 48.03 28.63 24.33
N PRO A 278 48.34 29.04 23.07
CA PRO A 278 49.75 29.10 22.63
C PRO A 278 50.50 30.17 23.36
N GLU A 279 51.74 29.84 23.78
CA GLU A 279 52.77 30.82 24.14
C GLU A 279 53.06 31.71 22.91
N PRO A 280 53.50 32.96 23.07
CA PRO A 280 53.67 33.89 21.97
C PRO A 280 54.77 33.41 21.01
N GLU A 281 54.31 33.09 19.80
CA GLU A 281 55.17 32.62 18.71
C GLU A 281 56.06 33.73 18.15
N THR A 282 57.29 33.38 17.80
CA THR A 282 58.25 34.24 17.16
C THR A 282 57.95 34.40 15.67
N THR A 283 58.31 35.55 15.05
CA THR A 283 57.93 35.97 13.71
C THR A 283 58.29 35.02 12.57
N ALA A 284 59.09 33.97 12.80
CA ALA A 284 59.43 32.95 11.78
C ALA A 284 58.32 31.92 11.53
N ASP A 285 57.39 31.71 12.49
CA ASP A 285 56.31 30.75 12.34
C ASP A 285 55.07 31.33 11.64
N HIS A 286 54.94 32.67 11.57
CA HIS A 286 53.86 33.33 10.88
C HIS A 286 53.91 33.12 9.35
N ASP A 287 55.13 33.18 8.78
CA ASP A 287 55.29 32.99 7.33
C ASP A 287 55.03 31.56 6.87
N ALA A 288 55.36 30.56 7.73
CA ALA A 288 55.07 29.15 7.44
C ALA A 288 53.57 28.82 7.54
N ALA A 289 52.85 29.45 8.50
CA ALA A 289 51.40 29.28 8.65
C ALA A 289 50.61 29.96 7.51
N GLU A 290 51.12 31.06 6.96
CA GLU A 290 50.50 31.76 5.83
C GLU A 290 50.69 31.00 4.51
N VAL A 291 51.85 30.40 4.27
CA VAL A 291 52.11 29.53 3.11
C VAL A 291 51.24 28.23 3.20
N ALA A 292 51.02 27.70 4.39
CA ALA A 292 50.14 26.51 4.57
C ALA A 292 48.65 26.78 4.29
N ARG A 293 48.18 28.05 4.41
CA ARG A 293 46.81 28.45 4.07
C ARG A 293 46.55 28.48 2.57
N TYR A 294 47.55 28.69 1.75
CA TYR A 294 47.48 28.74 0.29
C TYR A 294 47.94 27.46 -0.39
N ALA A 295 48.40 26.45 0.33
CA ALA A 295 48.71 25.13 -0.22
C ALA A 295 47.42 24.45 -0.69
N PRO A 296 47.35 23.95 -1.96
CA PRO A 296 46.19 23.20 -2.41
C PRO A 296 45.96 22.00 -1.50
N GLN A 297 44.79 21.92 -0.88
CA GLN A 297 44.39 20.72 -0.11
C GLN A 297 44.44 19.52 -1.05
N GLU A 298 45.30 18.56 -0.75
CA GLU A 298 45.28 17.27 -1.46
C GLU A 298 43.90 16.67 -1.34
N GLN A 299 43.15 16.66 -2.44
CA GLN A 299 41.88 15.98 -2.55
C GLN A 299 42.12 14.50 -2.18
N ARG A 300 41.66 14.08 -1.00
CA ARG A 300 41.65 12.69 -0.60
C ARG A 300 40.94 11.89 -1.71
N ARG A 301 41.74 11.08 -2.39
CA ARG A 301 41.31 10.26 -3.52
C ARG A 301 40.18 9.35 -3.05
N ARG A 302 38.92 9.69 -3.39
CA ARG A 302 37.71 8.92 -3.06
C ARG A 302 37.57 7.62 -3.87
N TRP A 303 38.53 7.34 -4.73
CA TRP A 303 38.54 6.16 -5.60
C TRP A 303 38.47 4.79 -4.90
N PRO A 304 39.16 4.53 -3.76
CA PRO A 304 39.04 3.23 -3.13
C PRO A 304 37.63 2.96 -2.57
N GLY A 305 36.90 3.98 -2.07
CA GLY A 305 35.51 3.83 -1.64
C GLY A 305 34.57 3.51 -2.79
N ILE A 306 34.72 4.21 -3.91
CA ILE A 306 33.92 3.96 -5.13
C ILE A 306 34.21 2.56 -5.68
N ALA A 307 35.49 2.13 -5.73
CA ALA A 307 35.87 0.82 -6.20
C ALA A 307 35.29 -0.30 -5.29
N LEU A 308 35.28 -0.10 -3.95
CA LEU A 308 34.69 -1.05 -3.01
C LEU A 308 33.17 -1.15 -3.18
N SER A 309 32.50 -0.02 -3.40
CA SER A 309 31.04 0.01 -3.66
C SER A 309 30.67 -0.70 -4.96
N ILE A 310 31.44 -0.49 -6.04
CA ILE A 310 31.22 -1.17 -7.32
C ILE A 310 31.45 -2.67 -7.15
N LEU A 311 32.48 -3.10 -6.42
CA LEU A 311 32.75 -4.51 -6.14
C LEU A 311 31.61 -5.15 -5.34
N ALA A 312 31.08 -4.46 -4.34
CA ALA A 312 29.95 -4.93 -3.55
C ALA A 312 28.68 -5.11 -4.40
N ILE A 313 28.38 -4.16 -5.29
CA ILE A 313 27.24 -4.25 -6.22
C ILE A 313 27.41 -5.43 -7.18
N LEU A 314 28.61 -5.61 -7.75
CA LEU A 314 28.89 -6.76 -8.63
C LEU A 314 28.77 -8.10 -7.92
N LEU A 315 29.15 -8.16 -6.65
CA LEU A 315 29.04 -9.37 -5.83
C LEU A 315 27.57 -9.70 -5.53
N VAL A 316 26.74 -8.70 -5.20
CA VAL A 316 25.30 -8.88 -5.00
C VAL A 316 24.61 -9.33 -6.28
N LEU A 317 24.93 -8.69 -7.42
CA LEU A 317 24.39 -9.09 -8.73
C LEU A 317 24.84 -10.50 -9.12
N GLY A 318 26.10 -10.86 -8.85
CA GLY A 318 26.64 -12.19 -9.11
C GLY A 318 25.97 -13.28 -8.25
N LEU A 319 25.80 -13.03 -6.95
CA LEU A 319 25.08 -13.94 -6.04
C LEU A 319 23.60 -14.06 -6.39
N GLY A 320 22.95 -12.94 -6.73
CA GLY A 320 21.55 -12.92 -7.16
C GLY A 320 21.36 -13.68 -8.47
N GLY A 321 22.22 -13.47 -9.46
CA GLY A 321 22.20 -14.18 -10.73
C GLY A 321 22.47 -15.70 -10.55
N TRP A 322 23.45 -16.05 -9.72
CA TRP A 322 23.72 -17.46 -9.40
C TRP A 322 22.54 -18.11 -8.67
N GLY A 323 21.90 -17.41 -7.73
CA GLY A 323 20.70 -17.88 -7.03
C GLY A 323 19.53 -18.14 -7.98
N LEU A 324 19.29 -17.23 -8.93
CA LEU A 324 18.25 -17.38 -9.96
C LEU A 324 18.50 -18.59 -10.88
N VAL A 325 19.74 -18.78 -11.33
CA VAL A 325 20.11 -19.93 -12.16
C VAL A 325 20.00 -21.23 -11.38
N SER A 326 20.48 -21.27 -10.13
CA SER A 326 20.39 -22.43 -9.26
C SER A 326 18.93 -22.82 -8.97
N TYR A 327 18.08 -21.81 -8.70
CA TYR A 327 16.65 -22.01 -8.50
C TYR A 327 15.97 -22.53 -9.77
N GLY A 328 16.30 -21.99 -10.94
CA GLY A 328 15.79 -22.46 -12.23
C GLY A 328 16.15 -23.94 -12.48
N GLN A 329 17.40 -24.34 -12.23
CA GLN A 329 17.87 -25.70 -12.44
C GLN A 329 17.22 -26.76 -11.53
N SER A 330 16.57 -26.35 -10.44
CA SER A 330 15.83 -27.24 -9.53
C SER A 330 14.38 -27.47 -9.92
N ARG A 331 13.91 -26.91 -11.03
CA ARG A 331 12.53 -27.02 -11.49
C ARG A 331 12.44 -27.79 -12.80
N TYR A 332 11.38 -28.56 -12.94
CA TYR A 332 11.03 -29.29 -14.15
C TYR A 332 9.60 -28.99 -14.57
N TYR A 333 9.33 -29.06 -15.85
CA TYR A 333 7.98 -28.93 -16.39
C TYR A 333 7.82 -29.69 -17.71
N VAL A 334 6.58 -30.11 -17.98
CA VAL A 334 6.17 -30.75 -19.25
C VAL A 334 5.43 -29.70 -20.07
N ALA A 335 5.84 -29.52 -21.31
CA ALA A 335 5.29 -28.57 -22.26
C ALA A 335 5.34 -29.10 -23.69
N VAL A 336 4.82 -28.34 -24.65
CA VAL A 336 4.90 -28.62 -26.08
C VAL A 336 6.26 -28.17 -26.62
N ASP A 337 6.92 -29.03 -27.42
CA ASP A 337 8.11 -28.63 -28.18
C ASP A 337 7.73 -27.89 -29.48
N ASP A 338 8.74 -27.35 -30.17
CA ASP A 338 8.56 -26.62 -31.44
C ASP A 338 7.98 -27.49 -32.57
N ALA A 339 8.01 -28.81 -32.42
CA ALA A 339 7.50 -29.78 -33.39
C ALA A 339 6.07 -30.26 -33.04
N GLY A 340 5.47 -29.81 -31.92
CA GLY A 340 4.13 -30.17 -31.49
C GLY A 340 4.04 -31.46 -30.67
N TYR A 341 5.14 -31.92 -30.11
CA TYR A 341 5.22 -33.10 -29.26
C TYR A 341 5.34 -32.72 -27.79
N VAL A 342 4.93 -33.63 -26.92
CA VAL A 342 5.11 -33.48 -25.47
C VAL A 342 6.61 -33.62 -25.15
N ALA A 343 7.16 -32.68 -24.39
CA ALA A 343 8.55 -32.68 -24.00
C ALA A 343 8.73 -32.27 -22.52
N LEU A 344 9.77 -32.83 -21.89
CA LEU A 344 10.18 -32.49 -20.52
C LEU A 344 11.33 -31.49 -20.58
N TYR A 345 11.16 -30.41 -19.83
CA TYR A 345 12.14 -29.34 -19.70
C TYR A 345 12.61 -29.19 -18.24
N ASN A 346 13.88 -28.85 -18.07
CA ASN A 346 14.44 -28.37 -16.82
C ASN A 346 14.58 -26.86 -16.88
N GLY A 347 14.13 -26.14 -15.86
CA GLY A 347 14.18 -24.70 -15.80
C GLY A 347 12.82 -24.05 -15.53
N VAL A 348 12.70 -22.77 -15.94
CA VAL A 348 11.48 -21.97 -15.84
C VAL A 348 10.97 -21.67 -17.25
N PRO A 349 9.65 -21.83 -17.52
CA PRO A 349 9.11 -21.52 -18.83
C PRO A 349 9.23 -20.04 -19.14
N GLY A 350 9.61 -19.70 -20.41
CA GLY A 350 9.74 -18.34 -20.90
C GLY A 350 11.18 -17.85 -21.04
N ASN A 351 11.31 -16.61 -21.55
CA ASN A 351 12.58 -15.92 -21.75
C ASN A 351 12.67 -14.70 -20.84
N VAL A 352 13.77 -14.56 -20.10
CA VAL A 352 14.08 -13.37 -19.30
C VAL A 352 15.18 -12.58 -20.01
N LEU A 353 14.89 -11.34 -20.41
CA LEU A 353 15.83 -10.45 -21.13
C LEU A 353 16.45 -11.08 -22.39
N GLY A 354 15.71 -11.96 -23.10
CA GLY A 354 16.18 -12.63 -24.30
C GLY A 354 17.03 -13.86 -24.05
N VAL A 355 17.20 -14.29 -22.80
CA VAL A 355 17.91 -15.52 -22.43
C VAL A 355 16.91 -16.58 -21.99
N SER A 356 16.92 -17.74 -22.62
CA SER A 356 16.13 -18.91 -22.22
C SER A 356 16.68 -19.48 -20.92
N LEU A 357 15.86 -19.57 -19.88
CA LEU A 357 16.21 -20.16 -18.59
C LEU A 357 15.73 -21.61 -18.48
N ASN A 358 15.48 -22.26 -19.62
CA ASN A 358 15.08 -23.66 -19.74
C ASN A 358 16.03 -24.45 -20.62
N ARG A 359 16.04 -25.74 -20.38
CA ARG A 359 16.79 -26.73 -21.17
C ARG A 359 15.91 -27.93 -21.43
N LEU A 360 15.80 -28.35 -22.68
CA LEU A 360 15.13 -29.60 -23.05
C LEU A 360 15.89 -30.80 -22.42
N VAL A 361 15.16 -31.60 -21.64
CA VAL A 361 15.67 -32.82 -21.01
C VAL A 361 15.39 -34.01 -21.92
N SER A 362 14.13 -34.20 -22.31
CA SER A 362 13.73 -35.24 -23.25
C SER A 362 12.52 -34.78 -24.07
N SER A 363 12.52 -35.10 -25.36
CA SER A 363 11.35 -34.99 -26.24
C SER A 363 10.72 -36.37 -26.40
N THR A 364 9.40 -36.43 -26.39
CA THR A 364 8.66 -37.69 -26.60
C THR A 364 8.13 -37.78 -28.02
N ASP A 365 7.64 -38.93 -28.38
CA ASP A 365 6.97 -39.20 -29.67
C ASP A 365 5.44 -39.02 -29.59
N ILE A 366 4.93 -38.30 -28.56
CA ILE A 366 3.51 -38.11 -28.30
C ILE A 366 3.06 -36.78 -28.91
N PRO A 367 2.34 -36.80 -30.08
CA PRO A 367 1.76 -35.58 -30.61
C PRO A 367 0.69 -35.03 -29.64
N VAL A 368 0.76 -33.73 -29.30
CA VAL A 368 -0.23 -33.10 -28.41
C VAL A 368 -1.65 -33.24 -28.94
N SER A 369 -1.83 -33.27 -30.26
CA SER A 369 -3.13 -33.50 -30.92
C SER A 369 -3.77 -34.85 -30.62
N ASN A 370 -2.99 -35.85 -30.15
CA ASN A 370 -3.49 -37.16 -29.78
C ASN A 370 -4.02 -37.23 -28.33
N LEU A 371 -3.72 -36.22 -27.51
CA LEU A 371 -4.22 -36.13 -26.12
C LEU A 371 -5.70 -35.73 -26.09
N PRO A 372 -6.42 -36.04 -24.98
CA PRO A 372 -7.71 -35.44 -24.68
C PRO A 372 -7.62 -33.91 -24.57
N ARG A 373 -8.67 -33.17 -24.96
CA ARG A 373 -8.66 -31.69 -25.02
C ARG A 373 -8.27 -31.01 -23.70
N PHE A 374 -8.58 -31.62 -22.58
CA PHE A 374 -8.16 -31.12 -21.27
C PHE A 374 -6.64 -31.14 -21.13
N TYR A 375 -6.00 -32.26 -21.47
CA TYR A 375 -4.57 -32.42 -21.36
C TYR A 375 -3.78 -31.65 -22.44
N GLN A 376 -4.36 -31.45 -23.63
CA GLN A 376 -3.79 -30.53 -24.61
C GLN A 376 -3.60 -29.14 -24.02
N ARG A 377 -4.66 -28.58 -23.41
CA ARG A 377 -4.61 -27.26 -22.74
C ARG A 377 -3.67 -27.24 -21.53
N ALA A 378 -3.60 -28.33 -20.77
CA ALA A 378 -2.71 -28.41 -19.63
C ALA A 378 -1.23 -28.41 -20.04
N VAL A 379 -0.87 -29.14 -21.11
CA VAL A 379 0.51 -29.17 -21.65
C VAL A 379 0.86 -27.83 -22.31
N ASP A 380 -0.07 -27.20 -23.03
CA ASP A 380 0.10 -25.86 -23.60
C ASP A 380 0.34 -24.79 -22.50
N ALA A 381 -0.36 -24.94 -21.36
CA ALA A 381 -0.21 -24.07 -20.19
C ALA A 381 0.99 -24.41 -19.30
N THR A 382 1.74 -25.44 -19.64
CA THR A 382 2.84 -26.06 -18.89
C THR A 382 2.45 -26.77 -17.60
N ILE A 383 2.86 -28.04 -17.45
CA ILE A 383 2.62 -28.86 -16.23
C ILE A 383 3.90 -28.84 -15.40
N THR A 384 3.91 -28.16 -14.28
CA THR A 384 5.07 -28.11 -13.37
C THR A 384 5.18 -29.39 -12.57
N VAL A 385 6.38 -29.99 -12.53
CA VAL A 385 6.67 -31.23 -11.79
C VAL A 385 7.84 -31.00 -10.81
N PRO A 386 7.87 -31.72 -9.67
CA PRO A 386 8.86 -31.48 -8.62
C PRO A 386 10.28 -31.88 -9.01
N ASP A 387 10.44 -32.95 -9.81
CA ASP A 387 11.73 -33.51 -10.23
C ASP A 387 11.63 -34.20 -11.59
N GLU A 388 12.74 -34.69 -12.09
CA GLU A 388 12.85 -35.36 -13.38
C GLU A 388 12.03 -36.66 -13.42
N ALA A 389 12.08 -37.45 -12.35
CA ALA A 389 11.34 -38.72 -12.26
C ALA A 389 9.83 -38.51 -12.31
N ALA A 390 9.31 -37.45 -11.64
CA ALA A 390 7.91 -37.07 -11.74
C ALA A 390 7.55 -36.60 -13.16
N GLY A 391 8.47 -35.93 -13.85
CA GLY A 391 8.33 -35.54 -15.26
C GLY A 391 8.22 -36.73 -16.19
N GLU A 392 9.08 -37.74 -16.03
CA GLU A 392 9.03 -38.99 -16.79
C GLU A 392 7.74 -39.79 -16.51
N SER A 393 7.29 -39.81 -15.26
CA SER A 393 6.01 -40.44 -14.89
C SER A 393 4.85 -39.75 -15.60
N THR A 394 4.82 -38.40 -15.56
CA THR A 394 3.78 -37.59 -16.22
C THR A 394 3.78 -37.83 -17.75
N THR A 395 4.93 -37.88 -18.39
CA THR A 395 5.02 -38.18 -19.84
C THR A 395 4.56 -39.60 -20.18
N THR A 396 4.77 -40.56 -19.27
CA THR A 396 4.29 -41.96 -19.42
C THR A 396 2.77 -42.02 -19.32
N GLU A 397 2.17 -41.27 -18.34
CA GLU A 397 0.73 -41.17 -18.21
C GLU A 397 0.07 -40.50 -19.43
N LEU A 398 0.67 -39.42 -19.93
CA LEU A 398 0.21 -38.76 -21.16
C LEU A 398 0.29 -39.66 -22.39
N ARG A 399 1.28 -40.57 -22.46
CA ARG A 399 1.40 -41.55 -23.53
C ARG A 399 0.22 -42.52 -23.48
N ALA A 400 -0.07 -43.10 -22.34
CA ALA A 400 -1.20 -44.00 -22.17
C ALA A 400 -2.55 -43.34 -22.55
N LEU A 401 -2.72 -42.04 -22.18
CA LEU A 401 -3.90 -41.28 -22.56
C LEU A 401 -3.97 -41.03 -24.08
N ALA A 402 -2.85 -40.73 -24.73
CA ALA A 402 -2.79 -40.51 -26.17
C ALA A 402 -3.12 -41.80 -26.95
N GLU A 403 -2.58 -42.96 -26.52
CA GLU A 403 -2.86 -44.27 -27.12
C GLU A 403 -4.36 -44.59 -27.00
N ARG A 404 -4.96 -44.42 -25.84
CA ARG A 404 -6.41 -44.64 -25.63
C ARG A 404 -7.25 -43.71 -26.50
N CYS A 405 -6.90 -42.43 -26.63
CA CYS A 405 -7.59 -41.51 -27.52
C CYS A 405 -7.49 -41.90 -28.98
N MET A 406 -6.38 -42.44 -29.43
CA MET A 406 -6.25 -42.97 -30.80
C MET A 406 -7.14 -44.18 -31.02
N GLU A 407 -7.24 -45.11 -30.06
CA GLU A 407 -8.14 -46.26 -30.12
C GLU A 407 -9.59 -45.84 -30.26
N VAL A 408 -10.07 -44.95 -29.37
CA VAL A 408 -11.44 -44.43 -29.40
C VAL A 408 -11.77 -43.70 -30.70
N ARG A 409 -10.82 -42.95 -31.25
CA ARG A 409 -10.98 -42.30 -32.57
C ARG A 409 -11.02 -43.31 -33.73
N ALA A 410 -10.23 -44.37 -33.65
CA ALA A 410 -10.23 -45.44 -34.64
C ALA A 410 -11.54 -46.26 -34.61
N GLU A 411 -12.04 -46.58 -33.42
CA GLU A 411 -13.35 -47.25 -33.24
C GLU A 411 -14.50 -46.38 -33.78
N ARG A 412 -14.51 -45.08 -33.51
CA ARG A 412 -15.49 -44.16 -34.09
C ARG A 412 -15.42 -44.06 -35.60
N ALA A 413 -14.21 -44.08 -36.17
CA ALA A 413 -14.04 -44.06 -37.64
C ALA A 413 -14.53 -45.34 -38.31
N ASN A 414 -14.49 -46.46 -37.59
CA ASN A 414 -14.92 -47.78 -38.09
C ASN A 414 -16.39 -48.09 -37.76
N ALA A 415 -17.03 -47.32 -36.90
CA ALA A 415 -18.46 -47.48 -36.60
C ALA A 415 -19.29 -47.12 -37.84
N THR A 416 -20.01 -48.11 -38.35
CA THR A 416 -20.96 -47.94 -39.47
C THR A 416 -22.08 -47.00 -39.02
N PRO A 417 -22.49 -45.97 -39.78
CA PRO A 417 -23.55 -45.09 -39.36
C PRO A 417 -24.85 -45.85 -39.16
N ASP A 418 -25.38 -45.79 -37.97
CA ASP A 418 -26.68 -46.39 -37.60
C ASP A 418 -27.77 -45.77 -38.50
N PRO A 419 -28.69 -46.57 -39.10
CA PRO A 419 -29.70 -46.04 -40.01
C PRO A 419 -30.65 -45.11 -39.24
N THR A 420 -30.69 -43.84 -39.69
CA THR A 420 -31.57 -42.77 -39.19
C THR A 420 -32.99 -43.29 -38.95
N PRO A 421 -33.58 -43.16 -37.77
CA PRO A 421 -34.99 -43.52 -37.54
C PRO A 421 -35.88 -42.53 -38.36
N THR A 422 -36.61 -43.06 -39.30
CA THR A 422 -37.60 -42.33 -40.09
C THR A 422 -38.79 -41.99 -39.18
N VAL A 423 -38.93 -40.71 -38.83
CA VAL A 423 -40.11 -40.19 -38.10
C VAL A 423 -41.25 -39.98 -39.11
N PRO A 424 -42.43 -40.58 -38.90
CA PRO A 424 -43.59 -40.33 -39.76
C PRO A 424 -44.12 -38.91 -39.54
N GLY A 425 -44.50 -38.26 -40.65
CA GLY A 425 -44.86 -36.85 -40.76
C GLY A 425 -45.97 -36.38 -39.83
N LEU A 426 -45.85 -35.15 -39.40
CA LEU A 426 -46.93 -34.31 -38.83
C LEU A 426 -47.16 -33.11 -39.77
N PRO A 427 -48.43 -32.66 -39.91
CA PRO A 427 -48.81 -31.71 -40.95
C PRO A 427 -48.51 -30.26 -40.57
N THR A 428 -48.16 -29.49 -41.59
CA THR A 428 -48.07 -28.02 -41.60
C THR A 428 -49.38 -27.37 -41.18
N SER A 429 -49.32 -26.46 -40.21
CA SER A 429 -50.33 -25.38 -40.08
C SER A 429 -49.63 -24.10 -39.60
N SER A 430 -49.67 -23.12 -40.45
CA SER A 430 -49.46 -21.71 -40.18
C SER A 430 -50.36 -21.21 -39.05
N LEU A 431 -49.82 -20.38 -38.15
CA LEU A 431 -50.49 -19.15 -37.68
C LEU A 431 -49.50 -18.25 -36.96
N LEU A 432 -49.40 -17.02 -37.46
CA LEU A 432 -48.79 -15.88 -36.76
C LEU A 432 -49.48 -15.63 -35.41
N ALA A 433 -48.71 -15.38 -34.36
CA ALA A 433 -49.15 -14.53 -33.26
C ALA A 433 -47.92 -13.92 -32.53
N THR A 434 -47.90 -12.63 -32.55
CA THR A 434 -47.14 -11.67 -31.73
C THR A 434 -47.25 -11.92 -30.23
N ALA A 435 -46.13 -11.98 -29.50
CA ALA A 435 -46.15 -11.70 -28.07
C ALA A 435 -44.78 -11.17 -27.61
N SER A 436 -44.84 -10.09 -26.88
CA SER A 436 -43.78 -9.29 -26.25
C SER A 436 -43.01 -10.02 -25.13
N PRO A 437 -41.86 -9.46 -24.69
CA PRO A 437 -40.86 -10.18 -23.94
C PRO A 437 -41.18 -10.30 -22.43
N THR A 438 -41.02 -11.48 -21.91
CA THR A 438 -41.03 -11.77 -20.46
C THR A 438 -39.60 -11.88 -19.99
N THR A 439 -39.27 -11.06 -18.98
CA THR A 439 -38.02 -11.05 -18.23
C THR A 439 -37.73 -12.41 -17.61
N SER A 440 -36.58 -12.98 -17.94
CA SER A 440 -35.99 -14.11 -17.20
C SER A 440 -35.02 -13.61 -16.14
N PRO A 441 -34.94 -14.23 -14.95
CA PRO A 441 -34.05 -13.81 -13.88
C PRO A 441 -32.60 -14.16 -14.18
N LEU A 442 -31.68 -13.31 -13.66
CA LEU A 442 -30.24 -13.49 -13.73
C LEU A 442 -29.80 -14.81 -13.10
N PRO A 443 -28.80 -15.49 -13.66
CA PRO A 443 -28.16 -16.62 -12.99
C PRO A 443 -27.22 -16.15 -11.87
N ASP A 444 -27.18 -16.96 -10.79
CA ASP A 444 -26.33 -16.79 -9.63
C ASP A 444 -24.83 -16.65 -9.97
N PRO A 445 -24.05 -15.92 -9.15
CA PRO A 445 -22.62 -15.72 -9.38
C PRO A 445 -21.84 -17.03 -9.20
N ALA A 446 -20.95 -17.28 -10.14
CA ALA A 446 -20.02 -18.42 -10.11
C ALA A 446 -19.11 -18.37 -8.88
N PRO A 447 -18.72 -19.53 -8.33
CA PRO A 447 -17.84 -19.58 -7.16
C PRO A 447 -16.41 -19.15 -7.50
N THR A 448 -15.84 -18.38 -6.59
CA THR A 448 -14.46 -17.88 -6.58
C THR A 448 -13.44 -19.00 -6.75
N PRO A 449 -12.36 -18.82 -7.57
CA PRO A 449 -11.29 -19.81 -7.67
C PRO A 449 -10.48 -19.80 -6.36
N GLY A 450 -10.60 -20.84 -5.59
CA GLY A 450 -9.74 -21.12 -4.45
C GLY A 450 -8.30 -21.41 -4.91
N LEU A 451 -7.33 -20.91 -4.14
CA LEU A 451 -5.91 -21.22 -4.23
C LEU A 451 -5.68 -22.72 -4.45
N LEU A 452 -5.11 -23.07 -5.58
CA LEU A 452 -4.68 -24.43 -5.90
C LEU A 452 -3.55 -24.84 -4.95
N ARG A 453 -3.87 -25.68 -3.98
CA ARG A 453 -2.89 -26.60 -3.36
C ARG A 453 -2.33 -27.50 -4.45
N PRO A 454 -1.05 -27.91 -4.39
CA PRO A 454 -0.54 -28.95 -5.30
C PRO A 454 -1.28 -30.25 -4.99
N THR A 455 -2.24 -30.59 -5.82
CA THR A 455 -2.85 -31.90 -5.86
C THR A 455 -1.90 -32.78 -6.68
N THR A 456 -1.32 -33.81 -6.07
CA THR A 456 -0.90 -35.00 -6.79
C THR A 456 -2.02 -35.37 -7.76
N LEU A 457 -1.70 -35.54 -9.05
CA LEU A 457 -2.64 -36.10 -10.01
C LEU A 457 -3.18 -37.41 -9.41
N GLY A 458 -4.40 -37.36 -8.92
CA GLY A 458 -5.15 -38.56 -8.62
C GLY A 458 -5.42 -39.24 -9.95
N THR A 459 -5.04 -40.51 -10.08
CA THR A 459 -5.39 -41.36 -11.20
C THR A 459 -6.89 -41.19 -11.48
N PRO A 460 -7.31 -40.72 -12.66
CA PRO A 460 -8.74 -40.72 -12.99
C PRO A 460 -9.25 -42.15 -12.89
N THR A 461 -10.28 -42.37 -12.15
CA THR A 461 -10.98 -43.69 -12.11
C THR A 461 -11.54 -43.92 -13.49
N ALA A 462 -11.35 -45.14 -14.00
CA ALA A 462 -11.78 -45.61 -15.34
C ALA A 462 -13.26 -45.24 -15.65
N ASP A 463 -14.08 -45.07 -14.65
CA ASP A 463 -15.52 -44.75 -14.76
C ASP A 463 -15.82 -43.32 -15.25
N ALA A 464 -14.87 -42.36 -15.14
CA ALA A 464 -15.08 -40.97 -15.59
C ALA A 464 -14.71 -40.80 -17.09
N GLU A 465 -13.82 -41.63 -17.63
CA GLU A 465 -13.42 -41.59 -19.03
C GLU A 465 -14.45 -42.29 -19.95
N GLU A 466 -15.16 -43.27 -19.44
CA GLU A 466 -16.22 -43.99 -20.19
C GLU A 466 -17.50 -43.15 -20.32
N ALA A 467 -17.69 -42.11 -19.48
CA ALA A 467 -18.88 -41.26 -19.48
C ALA A 467 -18.80 -40.05 -20.42
N ASP A 468 -17.63 -39.65 -20.93
CA ASP A 468 -17.46 -38.53 -21.88
C ASP A 468 -16.57 -38.89 -23.07
N PRO A 469 -17.12 -39.57 -24.08
CA PRO A 469 -16.39 -39.93 -25.30
C PRO A 469 -16.00 -38.70 -26.14
N GLU A 470 -16.48 -37.49 -25.84
CA GLU A 470 -16.05 -36.24 -26.50
C GLU A 470 -14.72 -35.70 -25.92
N ALA A 471 -14.24 -36.21 -24.80
CA ALA A 471 -12.96 -35.84 -24.23
C ALA A 471 -11.78 -36.19 -25.13
N CYS A 472 -11.91 -37.17 -26.00
CA CYS A 472 -11.00 -37.54 -27.08
C CYS A 472 -11.51 -37.04 -28.43
#